data_4a85463ee4c6b9f4f7ac07499a7643dc
#
_entry.id   4a85463ee4c6b9f4f7ac07499a7643dc
#
_cell.length_a   1.000
_cell.length_b   1.000
_cell.length_c   1.000
_cell.angle_alpha   90.00
_cell.angle_beta   90.00
_cell.angle_gamma   90.00
#
_symmetry.space_group_name_H-M   'P 1'
#
loop_
_entity.id
_entity.type
_entity.pdbx_description
1 polymer ?
#
loop_
_entity_poly.entity_id
_entity_poly.type
_entity_poly.pdbx_seq_one_letter_code
_entity_poly.pdbx_strand_id
1 'polypeptide(L)'
;MSSDVTREVDLPASPEEVWEQVTESDQLGEWLEADVELEPRPGGSGSFRFADGEVRRALVRDVEPGQRLAFTWWPLTGDDVGRATSVTITIERTDAGSRLRLVESARARARAVASAVA
;
A
#
# COMPACT_ATOMS: atom_id res chain seq x y z
N MET A 1 14.93 -3.84 -15.57
CA MET A 1 14.80 -4.91 -14.59
C MET A 1 13.69 -4.57 -13.61
N SER A 2 12.76 -5.45 -13.46
CA SER A 2 11.63 -5.21 -12.55
C SER A 2 12.06 -5.41 -11.10
N SER A 3 11.66 -4.49 -10.24
CA SER A 3 11.87 -4.60 -8.81
C SER A 3 10.54 -4.77 -8.07
N ASP A 4 9.52 -5.22 -8.78
CA ASP A 4 8.20 -5.35 -8.20
C ASP A 4 8.18 -6.47 -7.17
N VAL A 5 7.56 -6.19 -6.04
CA VAL A 5 7.30 -7.18 -4.99
C VAL A 5 5.80 -7.42 -4.99
N THR A 6 5.42 -8.69 -5.08
CA THR A 6 4.01 -9.06 -5.10
C THR A 6 3.72 -10.02 -3.95
N ARG A 7 2.64 -9.76 -3.23
CA ARG A 7 2.13 -10.66 -2.19
C ARG A 7 0.67 -10.95 -2.47
N GLU A 8 0.28 -12.21 -2.28
CA GLU A 8 -1.11 -12.62 -2.45
C GLU A 8 -1.54 -13.43 -1.25
N VAL A 9 -2.76 -13.18 -0.81
CA VAL A 9 -3.37 -13.92 0.31
C VAL A 9 -4.82 -14.22 -0.07
N ASP A 10 -5.22 -15.47 0.14
CA ASP A 10 -6.61 -15.87 -0.01
C ASP A 10 -7.27 -15.83 1.36
N LEU A 11 -8.42 -15.18 1.45
CA LEU A 11 -9.12 -14.92 2.70
C LEU A 11 -10.54 -15.46 2.61
N PRO A 12 -11.05 -16.12 3.67
CA PRO A 12 -12.43 -16.62 3.68
C PRO A 12 -13.42 -15.53 4.09
N ALA A 13 -13.30 -14.37 3.45
CA ALA A 13 -14.13 -13.21 3.75
C ALA A 13 -14.52 -12.55 2.43
N SER A 14 -15.68 -11.88 2.42
CA SER A 14 -16.12 -11.19 1.21
C SER A 14 -15.20 -10.02 0.88
N PRO A 15 -15.18 -9.57 -0.38
CA PRO A 15 -14.41 -8.38 -0.74
C PRO A 15 -14.76 -7.16 0.11
N GLU A 16 -16.02 -7.01 0.48
CA GLU A 16 -16.45 -5.89 1.31
C GLU A 16 -15.82 -5.94 2.70
N GLU A 17 -15.78 -7.13 3.29
CA GLU A 17 -15.15 -7.32 4.59
C GLU A 17 -13.63 -7.11 4.53
N VAL A 18 -13.02 -7.61 3.46
CA VAL A 18 -11.57 -7.42 3.28
C VAL A 18 -11.26 -5.95 3.07
N TRP A 19 -12.10 -5.25 2.32
CA TRP A 19 -11.94 -3.81 2.11
C TRP A 19 -11.92 -3.04 3.43
N GLU A 20 -12.87 -3.38 4.33
CA GLU A 20 -12.89 -2.75 5.64
C GLU A 20 -11.59 -2.99 6.41
N GLN A 21 -11.04 -4.19 6.31
CA GLN A 21 -9.80 -4.53 7.00
C GLN A 21 -8.60 -3.77 6.45
N VAL A 22 -8.51 -3.60 5.13
CA VAL A 22 -7.34 -2.91 4.55
C VAL A 22 -7.46 -1.40 4.65
N THR A 23 -8.66 -0.86 4.85
CA THR A 23 -8.84 0.58 4.99
C THR A 23 -8.90 1.01 6.44
N GLU A 24 -9.02 0.07 7.38
CA GLU A 24 -8.92 0.39 8.77
C GLU A 24 -7.47 0.31 9.22
N SER A 25 -6.95 1.40 9.79
CA SER A 25 -5.54 1.52 10.11
C SER A 25 -5.03 0.40 11.02
N ASP A 26 -5.80 0.04 12.04
CA ASP A 26 -5.38 -1.00 12.98
C ASP A 26 -5.27 -2.36 12.30
N GLN A 27 -6.22 -2.69 11.45
CA GLN A 27 -6.22 -3.97 10.74
C GLN A 27 -5.09 -4.03 9.72
N LEU A 28 -4.88 -2.95 9.00
CA LEU A 28 -3.79 -2.86 8.04
C LEU A 28 -2.45 -2.94 8.78
N GLY A 29 -2.37 -2.33 9.95
CA GLY A 29 -1.16 -2.38 10.77
C GLY A 29 -0.82 -3.79 11.22
N GLU A 30 -1.81 -4.57 11.61
CA GLU A 30 -1.57 -5.97 11.99
C GLU A 30 -1.03 -6.76 10.81
N TRP A 31 -1.60 -6.55 9.65
CA TRP A 31 -1.19 -7.27 8.46
C TRP A 31 0.23 -6.90 8.02
N LEU A 32 0.60 -5.63 8.13
CA LEU A 32 1.91 -5.15 7.74
C LEU A 32 2.93 -5.18 8.88
N GLU A 33 2.50 -5.52 10.09
CA GLU A 33 3.33 -5.50 11.30
C GLU A 33 3.89 -4.11 11.55
N ALA A 34 3.00 -3.11 11.52
CA ALA A 34 3.36 -1.71 11.66
C ALA A 34 2.27 -0.95 12.39
N ASP A 35 2.63 0.20 12.94
CA ASP A 35 1.64 1.17 13.39
C ASP A 35 1.28 2.02 12.17
N VAL A 36 0.01 2.00 11.81
CA VAL A 36 -0.47 2.64 10.59
C VAL A 36 -1.51 3.69 10.92
N GLU A 37 -1.38 4.84 10.27
CA GLU A 37 -2.45 5.83 10.19
C GLU A 37 -2.62 6.14 8.71
N LEU A 38 -3.80 5.92 8.17
CA LEU A 38 -4.05 6.08 6.74
C LEU A 38 -5.44 6.65 6.52
N GLU A 39 -5.51 7.69 5.70
CA GLU A 39 -6.77 8.23 5.23
C GLU A 39 -7.06 7.60 3.88
N PRO A 40 -8.00 6.65 3.78
CA PRO A 40 -8.19 5.89 2.55
C PRO A 40 -9.08 6.62 1.54
N ARG A 41 -8.61 7.77 1.09
CA ARG A 41 -9.31 8.59 0.10
C ARG A 41 -8.26 9.24 -0.79
N PRO A 42 -8.59 9.57 -2.04
CA PRO A 42 -7.64 10.25 -2.92
C PRO A 42 -7.14 11.54 -2.28
N GLY A 43 -5.83 11.71 -2.28
CA GLY A 43 -5.19 12.84 -1.62
C GLY A 43 -4.98 12.68 -0.14
N GLY A 44 -5.48 11.59 0.45
CA GLY A 44 -5.27 11.31 1.87
C GLY A 44 -3.83 10.98 2.18
N SER A 45 -3.42 11.24 3.41
CA SER A 45 -2.05 10.98 3.85
C SER A 45 -2.00 9.72 4.70
N GLY A 46 -0.80 9.18 4.84
CA GLY A 46 -0.58 8.03 5.69
C GLY A 46 0.79 8.04 6.32
N SER A 47 0.92 7.32 7.42
CA SER A 47 2.20 7.06 8.05
C SER A 47 2.26 5.62 8.50
N PHE A 48 3.43 5.02 8.37
CA PHE A 48 3.68 3.62 8.71
C PHE A 48 4.94 3.58 9.55
N ARG A 49 4.84 3.05 10.77
CA ARG A 49 5.99 2.89 11.64
C ARG A 49 6.19 1.42 11.91
N PHE A 50 7.29 0.87 11.39
CA PHE A 50 7.59 -0.54 11.50
C PHE A 50 8.34 -0.84 12.79
N ALA A 51 8.31 -2.12 13.19
CA ALA A 51 8.91 -2.56 14.45
C ALA A 51 10.42 -2.31 14.52
N ASP A 52 11.10 -2.29 13.38
CA ASP A 52 12.54 -2.04 13.31
C ASP A 52 12.90 -0.56 13.39
N GLY A 53 11.91 0.30 13.55
CA GLY A 53 12.12 1.74 13.63
C GLY A 53 11.99 2.47 12.31
N GLU A 54 11.83 1.77 11.22
CA GLU A 54 11.62 2.42 9.93
C GLU A 54 10.27 3.15 9.92
N VAL A 55 10.28 4.37 9.39
CA VAL A 55 9.06 5.17 9.26
C VAL A 55 8.88 5.54 7.81
N ARG A 56 7.66 5.38 7.30
CA ARG A 56 7.30 5.79 5.94
C ARG A 56 6.11 6.71 5.97
N ARG A 57 6.10 7.66 5.05
CA ARG A 57 4.93 8.48 4.77
C ARG A 57 4.29 8.00 3.49
N ALA A 58 3.00 8.28 3.35
CA ALA A 58 2.27 7.85 2.17
C ALA A 58 1.30 8.93 1.69
N LEU A 59 1.02 8.89 0.40
CA LEU A 59 0.00 9.72 -0.22
C LEU A 59 -0.91 8.78 -1.01
N VAL A 60 -2.19 8.77 -0.67
CA VAL A 60 -3.17 7.94 -1.37
C VAL A 60 -3.48 8.57 -2.71
N ARG A 61 -3.41 7.78 -3.76
CA ARG A 61 -3.57 8.26 -5.13
C ARG A 61 -4.90 7.84 -5.74
N ASP A 62 -5.36 6.62 -5.43
CA ASP A 62 -6.53 6.09 -6.10
C ASP A 62 -7.26 5.16 -5.15
N VAL A 63 -8.57 5.27 -5.13
CA VAL A 63 -9.42 4.43 -4.27
C VAL A 63 -10.63 4.00 -5.09
N GLU A 64 -10.80 2.68 -5.23
CA GLU A 64 -12.04 2.10 -5.74
C GLU A 64 -12.59 1.24 -4.62
N PRO A 65 -13.62 1.71 -3.91
CA PRO A 65 -14.13 1.00 -2.74
C PRO A 65 -14.46 -0.45 -3.05
N GLY A 66 -13.97 -1.33 -2.19
CA GLY A 66 -14.18 -2.77 -2.34
C GLY A 66 -13.26 -3.44 -3.33
N GLN A 67 -12.45 -2.71 -4.07
CA GLN A 67 -11.65 -3.27 -5.15
C GLN A 67 -10.19 -2.89 -5.14
N ARG A 68 -9.86 -1.61 -4.94
CA ARG A 68 -8.48 -1.18 -5.11
C ARG A 68 -8.15 0.03 -4.25
N LEU A 69 -6.95 -0.02 -3.66
CA LEU A 69 -6.35 1.10 -2.96
C LEU A 69 -4.92 1.25 -3.47
N ALA A 70 -4.58 2.43 -3.97
CA ALA A 70 -3.24 2.70 -4.47
C ALA A 70 -2.66 3.91 -3.78
N PHE A 71 -1.43 3.78 -3.33
CA PHE A 71 -0.72 4.89 -2.71
C PHE A 71 0.76 4.85 -3.08
N THR A 72 1.40 6.00 -2.90
CA THR A 72 2.84 6.12 -3.01
C THR A 72 3.38 6.31 -1.60
N TRP A 73 4.44 5.61 -1.24
CA TRP A 73 5.08 5.81 0.05
C TRP A 73 6.57 5.98 -0.12
N TRP A 74 7.21 6.55 0.92
CA TRP A 74 8.64 6.81 0.90
C TRP A 74 9.17 6.76 2.32
N PRO A 75 10.41 6.25 2.51
CA PRO A 75 11.01 6.22 3.84
C PRO A 75 11.39 7.62 4.31
N LEU A 76 11.27 7.83 5.61
CA LEU A 76 11.75 9.04 6.27
C LEU A 76 13.09 8.81 6.96
N THR A 77 13.51 7.55 7.06
CA THR A 77 14.74 7.16 7.77
C THR A 77 15.55 6.22 6.88
N GLY A 78 16.85 6.09 7.22
CA GLY A 78 17.71 5.15 6.53
C GLY A 78 18.30 5.73 5.24
N ASP A 79 18.94 4.87 4.47
CA ASP A 79 19.67 5.26 3.26
C ASP A 79 18.75 5.61 2.09
N ASP A 80 17.50 5.14 2.16
CA ASP A 80 16.56 5.32 1.05
C ASP A 80 15.58 6.47 1.29
N VAL A 81 15.92 7.40 2.16
CA VAL A 81 15.07 8.54 2.47
C VAL A 81 14.60 9.23 1.20
N GLY A 82 13.28 9.45 1.10
CA GLY A 82 12.67 10.16 -0.01
C GLY A 82 12.47 9.35 -1.28
N ARG A 83 12.91 8.09 -1.32
CA ARG A 83 12.73 7.25 -2.50
C ARG A 83 11.33 6.66 -2.53
N ALA A 84 10.49 7.21 -3.37
CA ALA A 84 9.10 6.80 -3.44
C ALA A 84 8.92 5.53 -4.27
N THR A 85 8.02 4.66 -3.80
CA THR A 85 7.56 3.51 -4.58
C THR A 85 6.04 3.51 -4.57
N SER A 86 5.45 2.88 -5.57
CA SER A 86 4.00 2.73 -5.64
C SER A 86 3.58 1.42 -5.00
N VAL A 87 2.47 1.47 -4.28
CA VAL A 87 1.83 0.27 -3.72
C VAL A 87 0.40 0.23 -4.21
N THR A 88 0.00 -0.91 -4.75
CA THR A 88 -1.38 -1.13 -5.17
C THR A 88 -1.91 -2.37 -4.48
N ILE A 89 -3.04 -2.24 -3.81
CA ILE A 89 -3.74 -3.34 -3.18
C ILE A 89 -5.02 -3.57 -3.96
N THR A 90 -5.21 -4.79 -4.45
CA THR A 90 -6.44 -5.16 -5.17
C THR A 90 -7.11 -6.32 -4.46
N ILE A 91 -8.43 -6.34 -4.54
CA ILE A 91 -9.26 -7.37 -3.93
C ILE A 91 -10.14 -7.97 -5.01
N GLU A 92 -10.07 -9.30 -5.16
CA GLU A 92 -10.88 -10.04 -6.11
C GLU A 92 -11.75 -11.03 -5.38
N ARG A 93 -13.00 -11.19 -5.84
CA ARG A 93 -13.87 -12.23 -5.31
C ARG A 93 -13.43 -13.59 -5.83
N THR A 94 -13.39 -14.58 -4.94
CA THR A 94 -13.11 -15.96 -5.31
C THR A 94 -14.26 -16.85 -4.79
N ASP A 95 -14.24 -18.12 -5.17
CA ASP A 95 -15.27 -19.06 -4.73
C ASP A 95 -15.26 -19.22 -3.20
N ALA A 96 -14.09 -19.09 -2.57
CA ALA A 96 -13.94 -19.28 -1.13
C ALA A 96 -13.99 -17.98 -0.34
N GLY A 97 -14.07 -16.82 -1.01
CA GLY A 97 -14.07 -15.53 -0.35
C GLY A 97 -13.41 -14.47 -1.20
N SER A 98 -12.17 -14.14 -0.90
CA SER A 98 -11.46 -13.07 -1.61
C SER A 98 -9.99 -13.40 -1.79
N ARG A 99 -9.40 -12.80 -2.81
CA ARG A 99 -7.94 -12.79 -2.99
C ARG A 99 -7.46 -11.37 -2.89
N LEU A 100 -6.56 -11.14 -1.97
CA LEU A 100 -5.91 -9.84 -1.78
C LEU A 100 -4.54 -9.90 -2.44
N ARG A 101 -4.25 -8.92 -3.28
CA ARG A 101 -2.93 -8.82 -3.91
C ARG A 101 -2.36 -7.45 -3.61
N LEU A 102 -1.12 -7.44 -3.13
CA LEU A 102 -0.36 -6.21 -2.93
C LEU A 102 0.82 -6.23 -3.89
N VAL A 103 0.99 -5.15 -4.64
CA VAL A 103 2.13 -4.98 -5.53
C VAL A 103 2.85 -3.70 -5.16
N GLU A 104 4.13 -3.82 -4.86
CA GLU A 104 4.99 -2.66 -4.66
C GLU A 104 5.94 -2.56 -5.84
N SER A 105 5.99 -1.40 -6.46
CA SER A 105 6.78 -1.19 -7.67
C SER A 105 7.77 -0.04 -7.48
N ALA A 106 9.05 -0.36 -7.56
CA ALA A 106 10.11 0.63 -7.51
C ALA A 106 10.19 1.46 -8.79
N ARG A 107 9.55 1.00 -9.85
CA ARG A 107 9.57 1.69 -11.14
C ARG A 107 8.85 3.03 -11.09
N ALA A 108 7.85 3.15 -10.22
CA ALA A 108 7.16 4.43 -10.05
C ALA A 108 8.11 5.50 -9.54
N ARG A 109 9.04 5.11 -8.67
CA ARG A 109 10.05 6.04 -8.17
C ARG A 109 10.94 6.55 -9.30
N ALA A 110 11.44 5.64 -10.13
CA ALA A 110 12.29 6.03 -11.24
C ALA A 110 11.54 6.94 -12.22
N ARG A 111 10.29 6.63 -12.48
CA ARG A 111 9.47 7.44 -13.37
C ARG A 111 9.22 8.83 -12.78
N ALA A 112 8.97 8.88 -11.47
CA ALA A 112 8.73 10.16 -10.80
C ALA A 112 9.96 11.05 -10.88
N VAL A 113 11.16 10.47 -10.70
CA VAL A 113 12.41 11.22 -10.83
C VAL A 113 12.58 11.74 -12.25
N ALA A 114 12.33 10.90 -13.24
CA ALA A 114 12.42 11.32 -14.63
C ALA A 114 11.46 12.45 -14.95
N SER A 115 10.25 12.39 -14.41
CA SER A 115 9.26 13.45 -14.60
C SER A 115 9.72 14.76 -13.99
N ALA A 116 10.35 14.69 -12.83
CA ALA A 116 10.86 15.88 -12.16
C ALA A 116 11.98 16.56 -12.96
N VAL A 117 12.77 15.76 -13.66
CA VAL A 117 13.84 16.27 -14.50
C VAL A 117 13.28 16.91 -15.77
N ALA A 118 12.26 16.33 -16.30
CA ALA A 118 11.65 16.84 -17.52
C ALA A 118 10.85 18.09 -17.26
#